data_8a902b9a3ae3840a9ed58ab3638f0916
#
_entry.id   8a902b9a3ae3840a9ed58ab3638f0916
#
_cell.length_a   1.000
_cell.length_b   1.000
_cell.length_c   1.000
_cell.angle_alpha   90.00
_cell.angle_beta   90.00
_cell.angle_gamma   90.00
#
_symmetry.space_group_name_H-M   'P 1'
#
loop_
_entity.id
_entity.type
_entity.pdbx_description
1 polymer ?
#
loop_
_entity_poly.entity_id
_entity_poly.type
_entity_poly.pdbx_seq_one_letter_code
_entity_poly.pdbx_strand_id
1 'polypeptide(L)'
;MLKVDNVGKTYKKGGLFSSERQNVLKNISFECKSGECLGIIGESGSGKSTLGRLLVGIEKPDYGRVLFDGKNVEDRKVRQGRISAVFQDYKSSINPFYTVEEAILEPLKLQNKSNTENKDKVVKLLNQVGLPESYRNKYTHELSGGEIQRVCIARAVSTEPECIVLDEAISSLDVSVQMQVLDLLKDLKKIYNMSYVFITHDIQAAAYICDRMMIFKDGQIEEIVNVEHLRDVQSVYARKLLQSLITF
;
A
#
# COMPACT_ATOMS: atom_id res chain seq x y z
N MET A 1 8.88 -2.80 12.48
CA MET A 1 7.58 -2.37 13.01
C MET A 1 7.32 -0.92 12.61
N LEU A 2 6.17 -0.64 12.01
CA LEU A 2 5.75 0.71 11.61
C LEU A 2 4.87 1.31 12.72
N LYS A 3 5.20 2.52 13.20
CA LYS A 3 4.47 3.23 14.25
C LYS A 3 4.12 4.64 13.80
N VAL A 4 2.89 5.04 14.00
CA VAL A 4 2.39 6.40 13.80
C VAL A 4 2.08 7.00 15.16
N ASP A 5 2.63 8.17 15.44
CA ASP A 5 2.55 8.82 16.75
C ASP A 5 2.01 10.24 16.60
N ASN A 6 0.75 10.43 16.96
CA ASN A 6 0.02 11.70 16.98
C ASN A 6 0.14 12.52 15.69
N VAL A 7 -0.06 11.88 14.52
CA VAL A 7 0.13 12.51 13.21
C VAL A 7 -1.08 13.35 12.82
N GLY A 8 -0.82 14.56 12.31
CA GLY A 8 -1.81 15.41 11.66
C GLY A 8 -1.33 15.98 10.34
N LYS A 9 -2.29 16.24 9.44
CA LYS A 9 -2.03 16.82 8.12
C LYS A 9 -3.14 17.73 7.68
N THR A 10 -2.75 18.91 7.18
CA THR A 10 -3.64 19.97 6.71
C THR A 10 -3.23 20.40 5.31
N TYR A 11 -4.18 20.59 4.43
CA TYR A 11 -3.95 21.19 3.12
C TYR A 11 -4.66 22.53 2.99
N LYS A 12 -4.12 23.42 2.16
CA LYS A 12 -4.83 24.65 1.75
C LYS A 12 -5.99 24.25 0.84
N LYS A 13 -7.19 24.77 1.12
CA LYS A 13 -8.39 24.58 0.30
C LYS A 13 -8.61 25.83 -0.55
N GLY A 14 -8.64 25.68 -1.88
CA GLY A 14 -8.88 26.78 -2.81
C GLY A 14 -7.63 27.33 -3.49
N GLY A 15 -7.81 28.35 -4.35
CA GLY A 15 -6.75 28.93 -5.18
C GLY A 15 -5.67 29.67 -4.38
N LEU A 16 -4.68 30.23 -5.11
CA LEU A 16 -3.46 30.87 -4.57
C LEU A 16 -3.69 31.89 -3.45
N PHE A 17 -4.88 32.48 -3.34
CA PHE A 17 -5.23 33.52 -2.36
C PHE A 17 -6.16 33.02 -1.24
N SER A 18 -6.51 31.74 -1.19
CA SER A 18 -7.37 31.19 -0.13
C SER A 18 -6.56 30.96 1.15
N SER A 19 -7.06 31.48 2.29
CA SER A 19 -6.54 31.18 3.62
C SER A 19 -7.22 29.94 4.26
N GLU A 20 -8.22 29.37 3.59
CA GLU A 20 -8.97 28.22 4.11
C GLU A 20 -8.09 26.98 4.15
N ARG A 21 -8.07 26.28 5.30
CA ARG A 21 -7.32 25.05 5.50
C ARG A 21 -8.28 23.91 5.79
N GLN A 22 -8.00 22.74 5.21
CA GLN A 22 -8.72 21.51 5.48
C GLN A 22 -7.82 20.56 6.26
N ASN A 23 -8.21 20.23 7.49
CA ASN A 23 -7.56 19.20 8.29
C ASN A 23 -7.97 17.84 7.75
N VAL A 24 -7.02 17.17 7.08
CA VAL A 24 -7.25 15.86 6.44
C VAL A 24 -6.93 14.72 7.38
N LEU A 25 -5.94 14.87 8.26
CA LEU A 25 -5.62 13.91 9.31
C LEU A 25 -5.55 14.61 10.67
N LYS A 26 -6.09 13.96 11.72
CA LYS A 26 -6.24 14.52 13.05
C LYS A 26 -5.83 13.51 14.11
N ASN A 27 -4.68 13.74 14.78
CA ASN A 27 -4.21 12.97 15.93
C ASN A 27 -4.16 11.44 15.67
N ILE A 28 -3.63 11.04 14.52
CA ILE A 28 -3.56 9.63 14.12
C ILE A 28 -2.43 8.94 14.88
N SER A 29 -2.77 7.87 15.62
CA SER A 29 -1.82 7.02 16.33
C SER A 29 -2.19 5.55 16.19
N PHE A 30 -1.26 4.74 15.68
CA PHE A 30 -1.40 3.28 15.57
C PHE A 30 -0.07 2.61 15.33
N GLU A 31 -0.06 1.29 15.38
CA GLU A 31 1.08 0.45 15.07
C GLU A 31 0.69 -0.68 14.12
N CYS A 32 1.56 -0.96 13.14
CA CYS A 32 1.52 -2.16 12.33
C CYS A 32 2.72 -3.03 12.71
N LYS A 33 2.44 -4.24 13.19
CA LYS A 33 3.47 -5.18 13.69
C LYS A 33 4.24 -5.80 12.52
N SER A 34 5.41 -6.35 12.82
CA SER A 34 6.16 -7.12 11.82
C SER A 34 5.37 -8.37 11.40
N GLY A 35 5.30 -8.63 10.09
CA GLY A 35 4.54 -9.74 9.51
C GLY A 35 3.01 -9.56 9.51
N GLU A 36 2.49 -8.41 10.02
CA GLU A 36 1.07 -8.10 10.05
C GLU A 36 0.59 -7.53 8.72
N CYS A 37 -0.66 -7.81 8.35
CA CYS A 37 -1.42 -7.08 7.36
C CYS A 37 -2.48 -6.24 8.08
N LEU A 38 -2.28 -4.91 8.13
CA LEU A 38 -3.22 -3.96 8.70
C LEU A 38 -4.04 -3.31 7.58
N GLY A 39 -5.35 -3.57 7.56
CA GLY A 39 -6.29 -2.91 6.66
C GLY A 39 -6.65 -1.51 7.14
N ILE A 40 -6.72 -0.53 6.25
CA ILE A 40 -7.27 0.81 6.50
C ILE A 40 -8.48 0.99 5.60
N ILE A 41 -9.68 0.95 6.19
CA ILE A 41 -10.95 1.00 5.47
C ILE A 41 -11.75 2.25 5.84
N GLY A 42 -12.53 2.77 4.90
CA GLY A 42 -13.38 3.95 5.09
C GLY A 42 -13.80 4.57 3.77
N GLU A 43 -14.69 5.55 3.83
CA GLU A 43 -15.23 6.24 2.67
C GLU A 43 -14.14 6.95 1.84
N SER A 44 -14.45 7.20 0.56
CA SER A 44 -13.58 8.01 -0.30
C SER A 44 -13.44 9.43 0.27
N GLY A 45 -12.24 9.99 0.19
CA GLY A 45 -11.97 11.32 0.74
C GLY A 45 -11.74 11.38 2.26
N SER A 46 -11.80 10.27 3.00
CA SER A 46 -11.59 10.26 4.46
C SER A 46 -10.12 10.52 4.89
N GLY A 47 -9.16 10.57 3.96
CA GLY A 47 -7.75 10.85 4.25
C GLY A 47 -6.82 9.64 4.16
N LYS A 48 -7.30 8.44 3.79
CA LYS A 48 -6.50 7.19 3.74
C LYS A 48 -5.25 7.28 2.86
N SER A 49 -5.40 7.77 1.62
CA SER A 49 -4.25 7.91 0.70
C SER A 49 -3.26 8.97 1.17
N THR A 50 -3.73 10.02 1.84
CA THR A 50 -2.83 10.98 2.51
C THR A 50 -2.01 10.28 3.59
N LEU A 51 -2.67 9.46 4.43
CA LEU A 51 -1.96 8.66 5.43
C LEU A 51 -0.95 7.71 4.75
N GLY A 52 -1.34 7.02 3.67
CA GLY A 52 -0.43 6.16 2.89
C GLY A 52 0.85 6.88 2.44
N ARG A 53 0.73 8.12 1.91
CA ARG A 53 1.89 8.92 1.49
C ARG A 53 2.79 9.33 2.65
N LEU A 54 2.22 9.59 3.83
CA LEU A 54 3.01 9.85 5.05
C LEU A 54 3.76 8.59 5.51
N LEU A 55 3.12 7.41 5.45
CA LEU A 55 3.73 6.15 5.89
C LEU A 55 4.98 5.79 5.09
N VAL A 56 4.99 6.12 3.79
CA VAL A 56 6.16 5.87 2.93
C VAL A 56 7.11 7.08 2.84
N GLY A 57 6.83 8.16 3.57
CA GLY A 57 7.67 9.35 3.63
C GLY A 57 7.75 10.16 2.33
N ILE A 58 6.73 10.04 1.44
CA ILE A 58 6.57 10.92 0.25
C ILE A 58 6.13 12.30 0.70
N GLU A 59 5.25 12.35 1.69
CA GLU A 59 4.84 13.59 2.34
C GLU A 59 5.28 13.59 3.81
N LYS A 60 5.33 14.80 4.41
CA LYS A 60 5.62 15.00 5.83
C LYS A 60 4.35 15.36 6.56
N PRO A 61 4.16 14.88 7.80
CA PRO A 61 3.09 15.35 8.65
C PRO A 61 3.34 16.82 9.07
N ASP A 62 2.28 17.54 9.41
CA ASP A 62 2.41 18.89 9.97
C ASP A 62 2.80 18.84 11.45
N TYR A 63 2.39 17.80 12.16
CA TYR A 63 2.82 17.44 13.51
C TYR A 63 2.77 15.94 13.73
N GLY A 64 3.41 15.47 14.79
CA GLY A 64 3.60 14.05 15.05
C GLY A 64 4.72 13.44 14.21
N ARG A 65 4.79 12.13 14.15
CA ARG A 65 5.86 11.42 13.42
C ARG A 65 5.44 10.03 13.00
N VAL A 66 6.04 9.56 11.91
CA VAL A 66 5.95 8.16 11.45
C VAL A 66 7.31 7.53 11.65
N LEU A 67 7.34 6.41 12.37
CA LEU A 67 8.57 5.71 12.74
C LEU A 67 8.57 4.30 12.14
N PHE A 68 9.72 3.89 11.63
CA PHE A 68 10.00 2.52 11.24
C PHE A 68 11.19 2.01 12.06
N ASP A 69 10.94 0.97 12.87
CA ASP A 69 11.89 0.48 13.88
C ASP A 69 12.48 1.59 14.78
N GLY A 70 11.58 2.48 15.24
CA GLY A 70 11.93 3.59 16.12
C GLY A 70 12.62 4.77 15.45
N LYS A 71 12.86 4.74 14.13
CA LYS A 71 13.51 5.80 13.36
C LYS A 71 12.51 6.50 12.44
N ASN A 72 12.66 7.83 12.27
CA ASN A 72 11.73 8.63 11.47
C ASN A 72 11.82 8.26 9.97
N VAL A 73 10.67 7.93 9.33
CA VAL A 73 10.59 7.60 7.89
C VAL A 73 10.92 8.79 6.98
N GLU A 74 10.95 10.02 7.49
CA GLU A 74 11.40 11.18 6.72
C GLU A 74 12.88 11.05 6.31
N ASP A 75 13.69 10.35 7.10
CA ASP A 75 15.05 10.01 6.72
C ASP A 75 15.00 8.94 5.60
N ARG A 76 15.50 9.32 4.41
CA ARG A 76 15.57 8.43 3.26
C ARG A 76 16.30 7.12 3.58
N LYS A 77 17.33 7.16 4.42
CA LYS A 77 18.12 5.96 4.79
C LYS A 77 17.29 4.93 5.57
N VAL A 78 16.27 5.39 6.30
CA VAL A 78 15.37 4.52 7.08
C VAL A 78 14.42 3.74 6.16
N ARG A 79 13.89 4.39 5.12
CA ARG A 79 12.88 3.79 4.25
C ARG A 79 13.43 3.13 2.99
N GLN A 80 14.61 3.55 2.51
CA GLN A 80 15.16 3.07 1.24
C GLN A 80 15.38 1.56 1.25
N GLY A 81 14.69 0.85 0.34
CA GLY A 81 14.73 -0.61 0.23
C GLY A 81 13.99 -1.37 1.33
N ARG A 82 13.54 -0.70 2.39
CA ARG A 82 12.85 -1.32 3.54
C ARG A 82 11.34 -1.06 3.53
N ILE A 83 10.91 0.08 2.99
CA ILE A 83 9.49 0.41 2.81
C ILE A 83 9.24 0.63 1.32
N SER A 84 8.22 -0.01 0.78
CA SER A 84 7.79 0.13 -0.61
C SER A 84 6.30 0.47 -0.69
N ALA A 85 5.82 0.85 -1.88
CA ALA A 85 4.42 1.14 -2.09
C ALA A 85 3.92 0.72 -3.46
N VAL A 86 2.62 0.38 -3.52
CA VAL A 86 1.83 0.28 -4.75
C VAL A 86 0.64 1.21 -4.61
N PHE A 87 0.54 2.21 -5.47
CA PHE A 87 -0.53 3.22 -5.46
C PHE A 87 -1.63 2.90 -6.47
N GLN A 88 -2.81 3.48 -6.26
CA GLN A 88 -3.99 3.33 -7.10
C GLN A 88 -3.72 3.61 -8.59
N ASP A 89 -2.99 4.67 -8.90
CA ASP A 89 -2.58 4.99 -10.28
C ASP A 89 -1.25 4.29 -10.61
N TYR A 90 -1.33 2.97 -10.77
CA TYR A 90 -0.17 2.15 -11.12
C TYR A 90 0.36 2.45 -12.53
N LYS A 91 -0.49 2.90 -13.47
CA LYS A 91 -0.06 3.23 -14.84
C LYS A 91 0.90 4.42 -14.86
N SER A 92 0.61 5.48 -14.09
CA SER A 92 1.48 6.65 -13.99
C SER A 92 2.68 6.43 -13.08
N SER A 93 2.67 5.36 -12.27
CA SER A 93 3.77 5.04 -11.34
C SER A 93 5.00 4.40 -12.02
N ILE A 94 4.87 3.98 -13.28
CA ILE A 94 5.95 3.40 -14.08
C ILE A 94 6.21 4.29 -15.29
N ASN A 95 7.49 4.48 -15.63
CA ASN A 95 7.85 5.16 -16.86
C ASN A 95 7.32 4.37 -18.08
N PRO A 96 6.45 4.96 -18.94
CA PRO A 96 5.83 4.25 -20.06
C PRO A 96 6.83 3.78 -21.13
N PHE A 97 8.04 4.32 -21.13
CA PHE A 97 9.13 3.93 -22.04
C PHE A 97 10.00 2.80 -21.48
N TYR A 98 9.71 2.34 -20.26
CA TYR A 98 10.44 1.20 -19.69
C TYR A 98 9.85 -0.12 -20.16
N THR A 99 10.73 -1.07 -20.40
CA THR A 99 10.37 -2.48 -20.45
C THR A 99 10.00 -2.97 -19.05
N VAL A 100 9.33 -4.11 -18.96
CA VAL A 100 9.00 -4.77 -17.70
C VAL A 100 10.25 -5.01 -16.86
N GLU A 101 11.35 -5.47 -17.48
CA GLU A 101 12.63 -5.65 -16.80
C GLU A 101 13.15 -4.35 -16.21
N GLU A 102 13.17 -3.27 -17.00
CA GLU A 102 13.64 -1.96 -16.54
C GLU A 102 12.82 -1.40 -15.39
N ALA A 103 11.48 -1.59 -15.44
CA ALA A 103 10.57 -1.18 -14.38
C ALA A 103 10.85 -1.91 -13.06
N ILE A 104 11.07 -3.25 -13.11
CA ILE A 104 11.37 -4.06 -11.92
C ILE A 104 12.77 -3.75 -11.39
N LEU A 105 13.74 -3.47 -12.27
CA LEU A 105 15.12 -3.15 -11.90
C LEU A 105 15.30 -1.75 -11.32
N GLU A 106 14.38 -0.83 -11.58
CA GLU A 106 14.51 0.57 -11.16
C GLU A 106 14.82 0.74 -9.66
N PRO A 107 14.08 0.11 -8.73
CA PRO A 107 14.41 0.19 -7.30
C PRO A 107 15.72 -0.50 -6.93
N LEU A 108 16.11 -1.55 -7.65
CA LEU A 108 17.33 -2.33 -7.39
C LEU A 108 18.60 -1.56 -7.74
N LYS A 109 18.54 -0.65 -8.72
CA LYS A 109 19.68 0.23 -9.08
C LYS A 109 20.17 1.04 -7.87
N LEU A 110 19.32 1.30 -6.90
CA LEU A 110 19.67 2.01 -5.67
C LEU A 110 20.43 1.15 -4.64
N GLN A 111 20.52 -0.18 -4.84
CA GLN A 111 21.15 -1.13 -3.92
C GLN A 111 22.58 -1.53 -4.32
N ASN A 112 23.14 -0.99 -5.41
CA ASN A 112 24.50 -1.28 -5.93
C ASN A 112 24.78 -2.79 -6.14
N LYS A 113 23.78 -3.60 -6.48
CA LYS A 113 23.96 -5.02 -6.81
C LYS A 113 24.46 -5.19 -8.25
N SER A 114 25.13 -6.32 -8.53
CA SER A 114 25.65 -6.62 -9.86
C SER A 114 24.52 -6.77 -10.90
N ASN A 115 24.79 -6.44 -12.16
CA ASN A 115 23.80 -6.55 -13.23
C ASN A 115 23.32 -7.98 -13.49
N THR A 116 24.17 -8.99 -13.25
CA THR A 116 23.82 -10.40 -13.46
C THR A 116 22.84 -10.89 -12.40
N GLU A 117 23.14 -10.64 -11.11
CA GLU A 117 22.23 -10.97 -9.99
C GLU A 117 20.86 -10.31 -10.15
N ASN A 118 20.82 -9.10 -10.68
CA ASN A 118 19.58 -8.38 -10.92
C ASN A 118 18.73 -9.01 -12.03
N LYS A 119 19.31 -9.56 -13.09
CA LYS A 119 18.58 -10.23 -14.18
C LYS A 119 17.91 -11.53 -13.73
N ASP A 120 18.64 -12.37 -13.00
CA ASP A 120 18.09 -13.61 -12.45
C ASP A 120 16.93 -13.32 -11.45
N LYS A 121 17.07 -12.24 -10.69
CA LYS A 121 16.04 -11.78 -9.78
C LYS A 121 14.77 -11.34 -10.52
N VAL A 122 14.88 -10.68 -11.67
CA VAL A 122 13.73 -10.29 -12.49
C VAL A 122 12.95 -11.51 -12.96
N VAL A 123 13.63 -12.55 -13.48
CA VAL A 123 12.98 -13.80 -13.91
C VAL A 123 12.24 -14.46 -12.74
N LYS A 124 12.90 -14.55 -11.58
CA LYS A 124 12.26 -15.08 -10.36
C LYS A 124 11.02 -14.29 -9.98
N LEU A 125 11.08 -12.96 -9.97
CA LEU A 125 9.95 -12.09 -9.62
C LEU A 125 8.80 -12.20 -10.62
N LEU A 126 9.08 -12.26 -11.92
CA LEU A 126 8.05 -12.48 -12.95
C LEU A 126 7.31 -13.79 -12.70
N ASN A 127 8.04 -14.89 -12.48
CA ASN A 127 7.43 -16.18 -12.17
C ASN A 127 6.58 -16.11 -10.89
N GLN A 128 7.05 -15.44 -9.84
CA GLN A 128 6.32 -15.28 -8.59
C GLN A 128 5.02 -14.49 -8.75
N VAL A 129 4.98 -13.49 -9.65
CA VAL A 129 3.75 -12.74 -9.93
C VAL A 129 2.90 -13.39 -11.03
N GLY A 130 3.25 -14.60 -11.49
CA GLY A 130 2.50 -15.35 -12.49
C GLY A 130 2.61 -14.78 -13.91
N LEU A 131 3.73 -14.12 -14.23
CA LEU A 131 4.05 -13.64 -15.57
C LEU A 131 5.21 -14.46 -16.15
N PRO A 132 5.12 -14.92 -17.43
CA PRO A 132 6.19 -15.66 -18.07
C PRO A 132 7.41 -14.76 -18.34
N GLU A 133 8.60 -15.37 -18.41
CA GLU A 133 9.87 -14.67 -18.67
C GLU A 133 9.85 -13.83 -19.96
N SER A 134 9.09 -14.26 -20.97
CA SER A 134 8.94 -13.53 -22.23
C SER A 134 8.42 -12.10 -22.08
N TYR A 135 7.84 -11.77 -20.90
CA TYR A 135 7.36 -10.42 -20.61
C TYR A 135 8.48 -9.42 -20.33
N ARG A 136 9.70 -9.86 -20.03
CA ARG A 136 10.84 -8.99 -19.72
C ARG A 136 11.02 -7.85 -20.72
N ASN A 137 10.90 -8.18 -22.01
CA ASN A 137 11.19 -7.24 -23.10
C ASN A 137 9.95 -6.48 -23.58
N LYS A 138 8.75 -6.77 -23.05
CA LYS A 138 7.54 -6.02 -23.35
C LYS A 138 7.59 -4.64 -22.71
N TYR A 139 7.07 -3.65 -23.40
CA TYR A 139 6.83 -2.34 -22.81
C TYR A 139 5.61 -2.34 -21.89
N THR A 140 5.61 -1.51 -20.87
CA THR A 140 4.53 -1.48 -19.88
C THR A 140 3.17 -1.08 -20.48
N HIS A 141 3.16 -0.31 -21.57
CA HIS A 141 1.95 0.08 -22.29
C HIS A 141 1.32 -1.04 -23.15
N GLU A 142 2.04 -2.15 -23.37
CA GLU A 142 1.53 -3.33 -24.08
C GLU A 142 0.77 -4.30 -23.17
N LEU A 143 0.75 -4.03 -21.85
CA LEU A 143 0.19 -4.90 -20.84
C LEU A 143 -1.28 -4.57 -20.54
N SER A 144 -2.07 -5.61 -20.26
CA SER A 144 -3.40 -5.45 -19.66
C SER A 144 -3.34 -4.87 -18.24
N GLY A 145 -4.48 -4.39 -17.72
CA GLY A 145 -4.54 -3.82 -16.36
C GLY A 145 -4.03 -4.76 -15.28
N GLY A 146 -4.41 -6.03 -15.33
CA GLY A 146 -3.96 -7.02 -14.34
C GLY A 146 -2.48 -7.39 -14.50
N GLU A 147 -1.94 -7.41 -15.71
CA GLU A 147 -0.52 -7.70 -15.96
C GLU A 147 0.37 -6.56 -15.47
N ILE A 148 0.02 -5.30 -15.78
CA ILE A 148 0.79 -4.15 -15.29
C ILE A 148 0.72 -4.04 -13.76
N GLN A 149 -0.41 -4.40 -13.14
CA GLN A 149 -0.54 -4.47 -11.69
C GLN A 149 0.44 -5.49 -11.08
N ARG A 150 0.54 -6.68 -11.69
CA ARG A 150 1.51 -7.72 -11.28
C ARG A 150 2.96 -7.23 -11.44
N VAL A 151 3.27 -6.47 -12.49
CA VAL A 151 4.59 -5.82 -12.66
C VAL A 151 4.85 -4.79 -11.57
N CYS A 152 3.85 -3.97 -11.20
CA CYS A 152 3.98 -3.02 -10.08
C CYS A 152 4.23 -3.73 -8.74
N ILE A 153 3.58 -4.86 -8.50
CA ILE A 153 3.82 -5.70 -7.31
C ILE A 153 5.24 -6.28 -7.37
N ALA A 154 5.68 -6.85 -8.50
CA ALA A 154 7.05 -7.35 -8.66
C ALA A 154 8.10 -6.26 -8.41
N ARG A 155 7.88 -5.05 -8.94
CA ARG A 155 8.72 -3.87 -8.69
C ARG A 155 8.76 -3.52 -7.19
N ALA A 156 7.60 -3.51 -6.52
CA ALA A 156 7.52 -3.16 -5.10
C ALA A 156 8.23 -4.19 -4.22
N VAL A 157 8.17 -5.47 -4.57
CA VAL A 157 8.82 -6.59 -3.84
C VAL A 157 10.30 -6.73 -4.20
N SER A 158 10.76 -6.13 -5.31
CA SER A 158 12.12 -6.36 -5.84
C SER A 158 13.24 -6.06 -4.85
N THR A 159 13.05 -5.10 -3.95
CA THR A 159 14.01 -4.77 -2.89
C THR A 159 13.90 -5.66 -1.66
N GLU A 160 12.95 -6.60 -1.61
CA GLU A 160 12.59 -7.42 -0.46
C GLU A 160 12.29 -6.55 0.78
N PRO A 161 11.33 -5.62 0.66
CA PRO A 161 11.06 -4.67 1.72
C PRO A 161 10.43 -5.36 2.93
N GLU A 162 10.61 -4.77 4.11
CA GLU A 162 9.98 -5.25 5.34
C GLU A 162 8.52 -4.81 5.47
N CYS A 163 8.15 -3.73 4.76
CA CYS A 163 6.77 -3.20 4.74
C CYS A 163 6.39 -2.70 3.36
N ILE A 164 5.16 -3.02 2.92
CA ILE A 164 4.58 -2.46 1.69
C ILE A 164 3.25 -1.76 2.03
N VAL A 165 3.10 -0.52 1.57
CA VAL A 165 1.82 0.19 1.59
C VAL A 165 1.13 -0.05 0.25
N LEU A 166 -0.07 -0.65 0.30
CA LEU A 166 -0.91 -0.98 -0.84
C LEU A 166 -2.11 -0.02 -0.82
N ASP A 167 -2.06 1.06 -1.61
CA ASP A 167 -3.11 2.09 -1.62
C ASP A 167 -4.02 1.89 -2.84
N GLU A 168 -5.24 1.35 -2.59
CA GLU A 168 -6.24 1.01 -3.61
C GLU A 168 -5.66 0.12 -4.72
N ALA A 169 -4.70 -0.73 -4.37
CA ALA A 169 -3.87 -1.48 -5.33
C ALA A 169 -4.64 -2.47 -6.20
N ILE A 170 -5.89 -2.81 -5.87
CA ILE A 170 -6.71 -3.77 -6.61
C ILE A 170 -8.04 -3.20 -7.11
N SER A 171 -8.38 -1.95 -6.74
CA SER A 171 -9.72 -1.36 -6.93
C SER A 171 -10.16 -1.23 -8.39
N SER A 172 -9.22 -1.16 -9.33
CA SER A 172 -9.48 -1.01 -10.77
C SER A 172 -9.49 -2.32 -11.55
N LEU A 173 -9.42 -3.46 -10.87
CA LEU A 173 -9.40 -4.79 -11.48
C LEU A 173 -10.75 -5.48 -11.40
N ASP A 174 -11.04 -6.37 -12.35
CA ASP A 174 -12.22 -7.24 -12.29
C ASP A 174 -12.14 -8.20 -11.09
N VAL A 175 -13.28 -8.57 -10.50
CA VAL A 175 -13.38 -9.37 -9.26
C VAL A 175 -12.54 -10.66 -9.32
N SER A 176 -12.53 -11.37 -10.46
CA SER A 176 -11.75 -12.59 -10.62
C SER A 176 -10.23 -12.33 -10.57
N VAL A 177 -9.79 -11.21 -11.14
CA VAL A 177 -8.38 -10.79 -11.15
C VAL A 177 -7.99 -10.26 -9.76
N GLN A 178 -8.90 -9.55 -9.07
CA GLN A 178 -8.68 -9.10 -7.69
C GLN A 178 -8.34 -10.26 -6.77
N MET A 179 -9.12 -11.34 -6.80
CA MET A 179 -8.86 -12.53 -5.96
C MET A 179 -7.49 -13.15 -6.24
N GLN A 180 -7.12 -13.29 -7.52
CA GLN A 180 -5.79 -13.78 -7.89
C GLN A 180 -4.66 -12.90 -7.36
N VAL A 181 -4.84 -11.56 -7.37
CA VAL A 181 -3.84 -10.63 -6.84
C VAL A 181 -3.79 -10.67 -5.32
N LEU A 182 -4.93 -10.85 -4.63
CA LEU A 182 -4.96 -11.02 -3.17
C LEU A 182 -4.23 -12.31 -2.73
N ASP A 183 -4.45 -13.42 -3.44
CA ASP A 183 -3.73 -14.70 -3.18
C ASP A 183 -2.23 -14.52 -3.41
N LEU A 184 -1.84 -13.90 -4.52
CA LEU A 184 -0.46 -13.54 -4.81
C LEU A 184 0.18 -12.72 -3.67
N LEU A 185 -0.50 -11.69 -3.18
CA LEU A 185 -0.01 -10.85 -2.07
C LEU A 185 0.15 -11.66 -0.77
N LYS A 186 -0.77 -12.59 -0.48
CA LYS A 186 -0.64 -13.52 0.67
C LYS A 186 0.61 -14.40 0.55
N ASP A 187 0.86 -14.94 -0.62
CA ASP A 187 2.02 -15.80 -0.86
C ASP A 187 3.33 -15.00 -0.77
N LEU A 188 3.40 -13.82 -1.39
CA LEU A 188 4.57 -12.96 -1.29
C LEU A 188 4.83 -12.49 0.16
N LYS A 189 3.77 -12.18 0.94
CA LYS A 189 3.89 -11.84 2.36
C LYS A 189 4.60 -12.95 3.13
N LYS A 190 4.22 -14.22 2.89
CA LYS A 190 4.81 -15.40 3.54
C LYS A 190 6.26 -15.62 3.08
N ILE A 191 6.52 -15.58 1.76
CA ILE A 191 7.83 -15.84 1.16
C ILE A 191 8.88 -14.86 1.70
N TYR A 192 8.53 -13.57 1.81
CA TYR A 192 9.45 -12.50 2.17
C TYR A 192 9.29 -12.01 3.61
N ASN A 193 8.38 -12.60 4.40
CA ASN A 193 8.05 -12.21 5.77
C ASN A 193 7.77 -10.70 5.91
N MET A 194 6.98 -10.15 4.97
CA MET A 194 6.67 -8.72 4.90
C MET A 194 5.44 -8.36 5.73
N SER A 195 5.37 -7.09 6.12
CA SER A 195 4.15 -6.47 6.66
C SER A 195 3.44 -5.69 5.56
N TYR A 196 2.10 -5.63 5.62
CA TYR A 196 1.31 -4.81 4.71
C TYR A 196 0.50 -3.77 5.46
N VAL A 197 0.43 -2.56 4.90
CA VAL A 197 -0.65 -1.61 5.18
C VAL A 197 -1.54 -1.57 3.94
N PHE A 198 -2.72 -2.17 4.04
CA PHE A 198 -3.65 -2.38 2.93
C PHE A 198 -4.79 -1.35 3.01
N ILE A 199 -4.70 -0.31 2.17
CA ILE A 199 -5.69 0.77 2.10
C ILE A 199 -6.69 0.44 1.01
N THR A 200 -7.98 0.36 1.37
CA THR A 200 -9.05 0.08 0.42
C THR A 200 -10.41 0.58 0.93
N HIS A 201 -11.37 0.72 0.03
CA HIS A 201 -12.79 0.84 0.37
C HIS A 201 -13.53 -0.50 0.27
N ASP A 202 -12.89 -1.53 -0.28
CA ASP A 202 -13.45 -2.88 -0.36
C ASP A 202 -13.17 -3.65 0.93
N ILE A 203 -14.22 -3.79 1.74
CA ILE A 203 -14.15 -4.44 3.04
C ILE A 203 -13.99 -5.97 2.87
N GLN A 204 -14.54 -6.56 1.81
CA GLN A 204 -14.41 -8.01 1.55
C GLN A 204 -12.95 -8.36 1.24
N ALA A 205 -12.32 -7.56 0.38
CA ALA A 205 -10.90 -7.71 0.08
C ALA A 205 -10.03 -7.53 1.34
N ALA A 206 -10.35 -6.51 2.18
CA ALA A 206 -9.65 -6.29 3.44
C ALA A 206 -9.85 -7.47 4.42
N ALA A 207 -11.08 -7.97 4.57
CA ALA A 207 -11.38 -9.13 5.42
C ALA A 207 -10.66 -10.41 4.95
N TYR A 208 -10.42 -10.51 3.64
CA TYR A 208 -9.74 -11.67 3.07
C TYR A 208 -8.24 -11.70 3.35
N ILE A 209 -7.55 -10.54 3.33
CA ILE A 209 -6.08 -10.49 3.41
C ILE A 209 -5.53 -9.99 4.75
N CYS A 210 -6.28 -9.16 5.48
CA CYS A 210 -5.79 -8.48 6.67
C CYS A 210 -5.94 -9.31 7.94
N ASP A 211 -5.06 -9.08 8.91
CA ASP A 211 -5.13 -9.62 10.26
C ASP A 211 -6.00 -8.71 11.17
N ARG A 212 -5.84 -7.38 10.99
CA ARG A 212 -6.61 -6.33 11.67
C ARG A 212 -7.11 -5.30 10.69
N MET A 213 -8.22 -4.65 11.04
CA MET A 213 -8.78 -3.52 10.29
C MET A 213 -8.86 -2.27 11.15
N MET A 214 -8.41 -1.16 10.60
CA MET A 214 -8.62 0.19 11.09
C MET A 214 -9.75 0.84 10.30
N ILE A 215 -10.83 1.19 11.00
CA ILE A 215 -11.97 1.89 10.43
C ILE A 215 -11.69 3.38 10.51
N PHE A 216 -11.66 4.04 9.36
CA PHE A 216 -11.19 5.40 9.20
C PHE A 216 -12.30 6.33 8.69
N LYS A 217 -12.52 7.45 9.38
CA LYS A 217 -13.55 8.42 9.05
C LYS A 217 -13.07 9.85 9.30
N ASP A 218 -13.33 10.75 8.37
CA ASP A 218 -13.11 12.20 8.52
C ASP A 218 -11.72 12.57 9.09
N GLY A 219 -10.70 11.84 8.67
CA GLY A 219 -9.32 12.04 9.10
C GLY A 219 -9.00 11.51 10.49
N GLN A 220 -9.82 10.62 11.05
CA GLN A 220 -9.64 10.03 12.37
C GLN A 220 -9.82 8.51 12.35
N ILE A 221 -9.25 7.84 13.34
CA ILE A 221 -9.46 6.42 13.59
C ILE A 221 -10.73 6.29 14.44
N GLU A 222 -11.74 5.65 13.90
CA GLU A 222 -12.96 5.31 14.65
C GLU A 222 -12.75 4.09 15.55
N GLU A 223 -12.18 3.04 14.99
CA GLU A 223 -11.95 1.78 15.70
C GLU A 223 -10.87 0.95 15.01
N ILE A 224 -10.14 0.13 15.77
CA ILE A 224 -9.24 -0.90 15.26
C ILE A 224 -9.68 -2.24 15.83
N VAL A 225 -9.92 -3.21 14.95
CA VAL A 225 -10.50 -4.52 15.32
C VAL A 225 -9.75 -5.64 14.60
N ASN A 226 -9.63 -6.81 15.23
CA ASN A 226 -9.16 -8.02 14.56
C ASN A 226 -10.23 -8.49 13.56
N VAL A 227 -9.82 -9.01 12.40
CA VAL A 227 -10.75 -9.46 11.36
C VAL A 227 -11.70 -10.55 11.90
N GLU A 228 -11.25 -11.41 12.79
CA GLU A 228 -12.04 -12.45 13.44
C GLU A 228 -13.18 -11.88 14.31
N HIS A 229 -13.06 -10.63 14.77
CA HIS A 229 -14.00 -9.92 15.64
C HIS A 229 -14.75 -8.78 14.96
N LEU A 230 -14.87 -8.78 13.63
CA LEU A 230 -15.59 -7.73 12.88
C LEU A 230 -17.05 -7.58 13.27
N ARG A 231 -17.65 -8.64 13.82
CA ARG A 231 -19.06 -8.60 14.32
C ARG A 231 -19.19 -7.86 15.64
N ASP A 232 -18.10 -7.68 16.38
CA ASP A 232 -18.10 -7.12 17.73
C ASP A 232 -17.76 -5.62 17.77
N VAL A 233 -17.68 -4.95 16.60
CA VAL A 233 -17.37 -3.52 16.51
C VAL A 233 -18.37 -2.68 17.31
N GLN A 234 -17.84 -1.67 18.01
CA GLN A 234 -18.63 -0.83 18.91
C GLN A 234 -19.12 0.47 18.24
N SER A 235 -18.31 1.04 17.33
CA SER A 235 -18.64 2.27 16.63
C SER A 235 -19.91 2.10 15.78
N VAL A 236 -20.85 3.04 15.88
CA VAL A 236 -22.06 3.08 15.06
C VAL A 236 -21.70 3.18 13.57
N TYR A 237 -20.67 3.95 13.25
CA TYR A 237 -20.19 4.07 11.89
C TYR A 237 -19.58 2.76 11.38
N ALA A 238 -18.75 2.10 12.21
CA ALA A 238 -18.18 0.79 11.88
C ALA A 238 -19.26 -0.25 11.59
N ARG A 239 -20.28 -0.34 12.47
CA ARG A 239 -21.44 -1.24 12.26
C ARG A 239 -22.15 -0.97 10.95
N LYS A 240 -22.43 0.30 10.64
CA LYS A 240 -23.09 0.70 9.39
C LYS A 240 -22.26 0.35 8.17
N LEU A 241 -20.94 0.58 8.24
CA LEU A 241 -20.01 0.26 7.16
C LEU A 241 -19.95 -1.26 6.92
N LEU A 242 -19.90 -2.06 8.00
CA LEU A 242 -19.81 -3.52 7.93
C LEU A 242 -21.15 -4.20 7.60
N GLN A 243 -22.29 -3.57 7.90
CA GLN A 243 -23.61 -4.08 7.51
C GLN A 243 -23.74 -4.27 5.99
N SER A 244 -23.05 -3.48 5.20
CA SER A 244 -23.00 -3.67 3.74
C SER A 244 -22.35 -5.00 3.32
N LEU A 245 -21.60 -5.68 4.21
CA LEU A 245 -21.01 -7.01 3.98
C LEU A 245 -21.99 -8.17 4.28
N ILE A 246 -22.94 -7.96 5.16
CA ILE A 246 -23.78 -9.04 5.74
C ILE A 246 -25.06 -9.26 4.92
N THR A 247 -25.31 -8.42 3.92
CA THR A 247 -26.54 -8.43 3.11
C THR A 247 -26.43 -9.25 1.81
N PHE A 248 -25.53 -10.25 1.77
CA PHE A 248 -25.47 -11.23 0.67
C PHE A 248 -25.48 -12.66 1.19
#